data_a2ad2b56cfd05c87f6f677cac0a33e68
#
_entry.id   a2ad2b56cfd05c87f6f677cac0a33e68
#
_cell.length_a   1.000
_cell.length_b   1.000
_cell.length_c   1.000
_cell.angle_alpha   90.00
_cell.angle_beta   90.00
_cell.angle_gamma   90.00
#
_symmetry.space_group_name_H-M   'P 1'
#
loop_
_entity.id
_entity.type
_entity.pdbx_description
1 polymer ?
#
loop_
_entity_poly.entity_id
_entity_poly.type
_entity_poly.pdbx_seq_one_letter_code
_entity_poly.pdbx_strand_id
1 'polypeptide(L)'
;MQTNPARVAAAVMALTEPGPARRARRGHGRATLDDVAAVAEVTKITVSRYLREPARVAPATAERVRAALAATGYLPNKQAGLLASGRSNIVAALIPNLGHSIFGETVQALSEALQATGHELLLASTGYSPEREEEQLRTLLGWAPSALVVTGRHHTPGALRLLAEARAAGTPVVEIWDHHPPELTTTQASMAAPMAAPMPFAQIGFDHGAVGQAMAAHLLDAGHRRLAYLDSGLDTDFRAHERGAAFAAEAQRRGAQVQMLRAAVGDPFNAGRQAFDDLGLGGRRRLVSATVADTATATASANVPSTSTSTASAAATAKFPTTDTDTDTATAIACANDHLACGVLMQALDAGVAVPDDLAVLGFGDFPVGRQLRPALSTVRPPSQEIGRATAQALARALATGEPPQSRALPWQLIARGSTAPRR
;
A
#
# COMPACT_ATOMS: atom_id res chain seq x y z
N MET A 1 -34.37 -44.77 6.51
CA MET A 1 -33.62 -45.62 5.59
C MET A 1 -32.14 -45.25 5.75
N GLN A 2 -31.41 -46.11 6.49
CA GLN A 2 -29.97 -45.90 6.72
C GLN A 2 -29.21 -46.21 5.43
N THR A 3 -28.46 -45.28 4.93
CA THR A 3 -27.53 -45.50 3.83
C THR A 3 -26.43 -46.44 4.29
N ASN A 4 -26.36 -47.60 3.70
CA ASN A 4 -25.39 -48.65 4.03
C ASN A 4 -23.96 -48.16 3.64
N PRO A 5 -23.07 -47.92 4.60
CA PRO A 5 -21.73 -47.44 4.34
C PRO A 5 -20.88 -48.35 3.45
N ALA A 6 -21.19 -49.65 3.44
CA ALA A 6 -20.55 -50.66 2.58
C ALA A 6 -20.84 -50.42 1.08
N ARG A 7 -22.03 -49.91 0.73
CA ARG A 7 -22.38 -49.60 -0.68
C ARG A 7 -21.67 -48.32 -1.17
N VAL A 8 -21.46 -47.33 -0.30
CA VAL A 8 -20.70 -46.12 -0.63
C VAL A 8 -19.23 -46.47 -0.82
N ALA A 9 -18.67 -47.33 0.05
CA ALA A 9 -17.29 -47.81 -0.09
C ALA A 9 -17.06 -48.63 -1.37
N ALA A 10 -18.04 -49.49 -1.75
CA ALA A 10 -17.99 -50.28 -2.99
C ALA A 10 -18.07 -49.42 -4.25
N ALA A 11 -18.87 -48.35 -4.23
CA ALA A 11 -18.94 -47.39 -5.34
C ALA A 11 -17.64 -46.57 -5.50
N VAL A 12 -16.98 -46.24 -4.40
CA VAL A 12 -15.67 -45.58 -4.41
C VAL A 12 -14.57 -46.52 -4.88
N MET A 13 -14.57 -47.79 -4.47
CA MET A 13 -13.61 -48.79 -4.97
C MET A 13 -13.80 -49.12 -6.46
N ALA A 14 -15.01 -49.08 -7.00
CA ALA A 14 -15.26 -49.25 -8.44
C ALA A 14 -14.72 -48.11 -9.30
N LEU A 15 -14.42 -46.97 -8.71
CA LEU A 15 -13.76 -45.82 -9.39
C LEU A 15 -12.23 -45.94 -9.41
N THR A 16 -11.64 -46.87 -8.62
CA THR A 16 -10.18 -47.06 -8.54
C THR A 16 -9.66 -48.23 -9.34
N GLU A 17 -10.53 -49.14 -9.87
CA GLU A 17 -10.13 -50.21 -10.77
C GLU A 17 -10.11 -49.73 -12.24
N PRO A 18 -9.10 -50.03 -13.05
CA PRO A 18 -9.05 -49.69 -14.47
C PRO A 18 -10.01 -50.63 -15.23
N GLY A 19 -11.26 -50.21 -15.38
CA GLY A 19 -12.21 -50.86 -16.30
C GLY A 19 -11.82 -50.56 -17.76
N PRO A 20 -12.33 -51.36 -18.77
CA PRO A 20 -11.87 -51.33 -20.14
C PRO A 20 -11.98 -49.92 -20.74
N ALA A 21 -10.91 -49.47 -21.40
CA ALA A 21 -10.61 -48.19 -21.95
C ALA A 21 -11.82 -47.41 -22.50
N ARG A 22 -12.46 -46.60 -21.68
CA ARG A 22 -13.22 -45.44 -22.10
C ARG A 22 -12.20 -44.38 -22.56
N ARG A 23 -12.29 -43.96 -23.84
CA ARG A 23 -11.45 -42.90 -24.42
C ARG A 23 -11.22 -41.80 -23.38
N ALA A 24 -9.96 -41.61 -22.98
CA ALA A 24 -9.51 -40.57 -22.07
C ALA A 24 -10.01 -39.22 -22.57
N ARG A 25 -11.09 -38.70 -21.96
CA ARG A 25 -11.43 -37.30 -22.06
C ARG A 25 -10.28 -36.53 -21.36
N ARG A 26 -9.65 -35.59 -22.10
CA ARG A 26 -8.67 -34.65 -21.58
C ARG A 26 -9.27 -33.89 -20.38
N GLY A 27 -9.10 -34.41 -19.20
CA GLY A 27 -9.46 -33.80 -17.93
C GLY A 27 -8.39 -34.17 -16.92
N HIS A 28 -7.93 -33.19 -16.15
CA HIS A 28 -6.80 -33.26 -15.20
C HIS A 28 -7.03 -34.19 -13.99
N GLY A 29 -7.60 -35.38 -14.14
CA GLY A 29 -7.76 -36.37 -13.05
C GLY A 29 -8.64 -35.91 -11.87
N ARG A 30 -9.36 -34.79 -12.00
CA ARG A 30 -10.26 -34.26 -10.96
C ARG A 30 -11.68 -34.81 -11.16
N ALA A 31 -12.33 -35.11 -10.03
CA ALA A 31 -13.74 -35.48 -10.02
C ALA A 31 -14.60 -34.45 -10.77
N THR A 32 -15.61 -34.91 -11.48
CA THR A 32 -16.52 -34.08 -12.28
C THR A 32 -17.92 -34.05 -11.63
N LEU A 33 -18.79 -33.15 -12.09
CA LEU A 33 -20.20 -33.12 -11.68
C LEU A 33 -20.92 -34.46 -11.99
N ASP A 34 -20.52 -35.16 -13.05
CA ASP A 34 -21.07 -36.43 -13.43
C ASP A 34 -20.69 -37.54 -12.44
N ASP A 35 -19.45 -37.48 -11.89
CA ASP A 35 -19.00 -38.44 -10.86
C ASP A 35 -19.77 -38.23 -9.55
N VAL A 36 -19.99 -36.98 -9.13
CA VAL A 36 -20.83 -36.66 -7.95
C VAL A 36 -22.24 -37.11 -8.16
N ALA A 37 -22.83 -36.89 -9.34
CA ALA A 37 -24.18 -37.28 -9.66
C ALA A 37 -24.36 -38.82 -9.60
N ALA A 38 -23.37 -39.58 -10.08
CA ALA A 38 -23.34 -41.03 -10.03
C ALA A 38 -23.29 -41.56 -8.58
N VAL A 39 -22.40 -40.98 -7.73
CA VAL A 39 -22.27 -41.37 -6.30
C VAL A 39 -23.51 -40.99 -5.50
N ALA A 40 -24.12 -39.83 -5.79
CA ALA A 40 -25.33 -39.36 -5.11
C ALA A 40 -26.62 -40.03 -5.62
N GLU A 41 -26.57 -40.84 -6.69
CA GLU A 41 -27.72 -41.42 -7.39
C GLU A 41 -28.76 -40.33 -7.79
N VAL A 42 -28.31 -39.24 -8.35
CA VAL A 42 -29.15 -38.13 -8.82
C VAL A 42 -28.68 -37.65 -10.20
N THR A 43 -29.46 -36.78 -10.81
CA THR A 43 -29.04 -36.15 -12.08
C THR A 43 -27.99 -35.07 -11.86
N LYS A 44 -27.12 -34.80 -12.83
CA LYS A 44 -26.20 -33.68 -12.85
C LYS A 44 -26.87 -32.32 -12.59
N ILE A 45 -28.13 -32.18 -13.10
CA ILE A 45 -28.92 -30.96 -12.87
C ILE A 45 -29.26 -30.82 -11.38
N THR A 46 -29.55 -31.90 -10.68
CA THR A 46 -29.83 -31.90 -9.24
C THR A 46 -28.60 -31.52 -8.44
N VAL A 47 -27.41 -32.03 -8.77
CA VAL A 47 -26.14 -31.64 -8.14
C VAL A 47 -25.86 -30.15 -8.40
N SER A 48 -25.99 -29.71 -9.65
CA SER A 48 -25.79 -28.29 -10.01
C SER A 48 -26.78 -27.36 -9.30
N ARG A 49 -28.03 -27.79 -9.12
CA ARG A 49 -29.05 -27.03 -8.35
C ARG A 49 -28.69 -26.97 -6.88
N TYR A 50 -28.26 -28.09 -6.28
CA TYR A 50 -27.81 -28.11 -4.88
C TYR A 50 -26.66 -27.17 -4.63
N LEU A 51 -25.65 -27.09 -5.54
CA LEU A 51 -24.50 -26.21 -5.41
C LEU A 51 -24.88 -24.71 -5.51
N ARG A 52 -25.97 -24.40 -6.25
CA ARG A 52 -26.42 -23.00 -6.42
C ARG A 52 -27.46 -22.56 -5.41
N GLU A 53 -28.42 -23.44 -5.11
CA GLU A 53 -29.61 -23.18 -4.31
C GLU A 53 -29.94 -24.38 -3.44
N PRO A 54 -29.15 -24.68 -2.38
CA PRO A 54 -29.34 -25.86 -1.55
C PRO A 54 -30.74 -25.99 -0.98
N ALA A 55 -31.37 -24.86 -0.64
CA ALA A 55 -32.71 -24.80 -0.07
C ALA A 55 -33.83 -25.27 -1.05
N ARG A 56 -33.54 -25.30 -2.36
CA ARG A 56 -34.50 -25.81 -3.37
C ARG A 56 -34.40 -27.32 -3.64
N VAL A 57 -33.53 -28.01 -2.92
CA VAL A 57 -33.39 -29.47 -3.02
C VAL A 57 -33.94 -30.12 -1.77
N ALA A 58 -34.74 -31.19 -1.96
CA ALA A 58 -35.34 -31.93 -0.85
C ALA A 58 -34.26 -32.38 0.17
N PRO A 59 -34.50 -32.29 1.50
CA PRO A 59 -33.49 -32.54 2.53
C PRO A 59 -32.73 -33.85 2.39
N ALA A 60 -33.44 -34.93 2.09
CA ALA A 60 -32.86 -36.27 1.89
C ALA A 60 -31.93 -36.32 0.66
N THR A 61 -32.28 -35.61 -0.41
CA THR A 61 -31.46 -35.51 -1.62
C THR A 61 -30.24 -34.61 -1.38
N ALA A 62 -30.43 -33.51 -0.67
CA ALA A 62 -29.34 -32.61 -0.27
C ALA A 62 -28.26 -33.32 0.55
N GLU A 63 -28.68 -34.20 1.49
CA GLU A 63 -27.77 -35.03 2.29
C GLU A 63 -26.96 -35.99 1.43
N ARG A 64 -27.58 -36.67 0.47
CA ARG A 64 -26.90 -37.60 -0.45
C ARG A 64 -25.85 -36.84 -1.31
N VAL A 65 -26.23 -35.67 -1.83
CA VAL A 65 -25.32 -34.85 -2.64
C VAL A 65 -24.15 -34.35 -1.79
N ARG A 66 -24.39 -33.93 -0.54
CA ARG A 66 -23.33 -33.50 0.39
C ARG A 66 -22.33 -34.62 0.66
N ALA A 67 -22.85 -35.83 0.97
CA ALA A 67 -22.00 -36.99 1.19
C ALA A 67 -21.19 -37.37 -0.06
N ALA A 68 -21.79 -37.29 -1.25
CA ALA A 68 -21.11 -37.54 -2.52
C ALA A 68 -20.03 -36.51 -2.84
N LEU A 69 -20.27 -35.25 -2.57
CA LEU A 69 -19.26 -34.20 -2.71
C LEU A 69 -18.03 -34.45 -1.81
N ALA A 70 -18.27 -34.83 -0.55
CA ALA A 70 -17.20 -35.16 0.37
C ALA A 70 -16.43 -36.42 -0.07
N ALA A 71 -17.14 -37.47 -0.53
CA ALA A 71 -16.53 -38.72 -0.96
C ALA A 71 -15.71 -38.59 -2.25
N THR A 72 -16.17 -37.77 -3.19
CA THR A 72 -15.50 -37.57 -4.50
C THR A 72 -14.40 -36.53 -4.45
N GLY A 73 -14.34 -35.69 -3.42
CA GLY A 73 -13.43 -34.52 -3.36
C GLY A 73 -13.68 -33.51 -4.48
N TYR A 74 -14.92 -33.50 -5.03
CA TYR A 74 -15.27 -32.57 -6.12
C TYR A 74 -15.20 -31.12 -5.65
N LEU A 75 -14.42 -30.34 -6.37
CA LEU A 75 -14.39 -28.90 -6.21
C LEU A 75 -15.18 -28.25 -7.35
N PRO A 76 -16.20 -27.43 -7.04
CA PRO A 76 -16.97 -26.73 -8.07
C PRO A 76 -16.07 -25.89 -8.96
N ASN A 77 -16.17 -26.10 -10.27
CA ASN A 77 -15.47 -25.26 -11.22
C ASN A 77 -16.20 -23.91 -11.32
N LYS A 78 -15.65 -22.87 -10.67
CA LYS A 78 -16.21 -21.52 -10.66
C LYS A 78 -16.28 -20.92 -12.09
N GLN A 79 -15.38 -21.33 -13.01
CA GLN A 79 -15.43 -20.89 -14.41
C GLN A 79 -16.63 -21.50 -15.17
N ALA A 80 -17.01 -22.76 -14.88
CA ALA A 80 -18.21 -23.36 -15.44
C ALA A 80 -19.49 -22.68 -14.90
N GLY A 81 -19.47 -22.21 -13.66
CA GLY A 81 -20.53 -21.39 -13.08
C GLY A 81 -20.67 -20.04 -13.76
N LEU A 82 -19.56 -19.39 -14.08
CA LEU A 82 -19.49 -18.14 -14.84
C LEU A 82 -20.13 -18.27 -16.23
N LEU A 83 -19.79 -19.32 -16.98
CA LEU A 83 -20.39 -19.61 -18.29
C LEU A 83 -21.91 -19.83 -18.22
N ALA A 84 -22.41 -20.37 -17.11
CA ALA A 84 -23.83 -20.63 -16.92
C ALA A 84 -24.63 -19.42 -16.43
N SER A 85 -24.03 -18.51 -15.65
CA SER A 85 -24.68 -17.34 -15.06
C SER A 85 -24.37 -16.02 -15.77
N GLY A 86 -23.33 -16.00 -16.62
CA GLY A 86 -22.81 -14.79 -17.28
C GLY A 86 -22.19 -13.78 -16.31
N ARG A 87 -22.07 -14.11 -15.01
CA ARG A 87 -21.52 -13.22 -13.99
C ARG A 87 -20.49 -13.94 -13.12
N SER A 88 -19.33 -13.32 -12.95
CA SER A 88 -18.28 -13.72 -12.03
C SER A 88 -18.61 -13.26 -10.60
N ASN A 89 -18.08 -13.95 -9.60
CA ASN A 89 -18.02 -13.43 -8.24
C ASN A 89 -16.64 -12.86 -7.92
N ILE A 90 -15.84 -12.55 -8.94
CA ILE A 90 -14.50 -12.00 -8.80
C ILE A 90 -14.57 -10.47 -8.89
N VAL A 91 -14.02 -9.79 -7.91
CA VAL A 91 -13.66 -8.37 -7.99
C VAL A 91 -12.17 -8.31 -8.28
N ALA A 92 -11.80 -7.69 -9.39
CA ALA A 92 -10.39 -7.53 -9.74
C ALA A 92 -9.87 -6.18 -9.24
N ALA A 93 -8.67 -6.19 -8.63
CA ALA A 93 -8.03 -4.98 -8.13
C ALA A 93 -6.59 -4.86 -8.62
N LEU A 94 -6.23 -3.66 -9.07
CA LEU A 94 -4.88 -3.28 -9.43
C LEU A 94 -4.32 -2.32 -8.40
N ILE A 95 -3.17 -2.68 -7.84
CA ILE A 95 -2.45 -1.86 -6.87
C ILE A 95 -1.00 -1.66 -7.32
N PRO A 96 -0.37 -0.53 -6.95
CA PRO A 96 0.99 -0.25 -7.41
C PRO A 96 2.02 -1.25 -6.86
N ASN A 97 1.97 -1.56 -5.57
CA ASN A 97 2.95 -2.43 -4.92
C ASN A 97 2.34 -3.12 -3.70
N LEU A 98 2.72 -4.37 -3.45
CA LEU A 98 2.34 -5.16 -2.26
C LEU A 98 3.44 -5.23 -1.21
N GLY A 99 4.70 -5.19 -1.63
CA GLY A 99 5.85 -5.20 -0.73
C GLY A 99 6.07 -3.83 -0.08
N HIS A 100 6.36 -3.76 1.23
CA HIS A 100 6.55 -2.51 1.99
C HIS A 100 5.46 -1.47 1.72
N SER A 101 4.22 -1.94 1.56
CA SER A 101 3.17 -1.18 0.91
C SER A 101 2.20 -0.57 1.90
N ILE A 102 1.94 0.72 1.70
CA ILE A 102 0.85 1.46 2.32
C ILE A 102 -0.54 0.89 1.96
N PHE A 103 -0.62 0.10 0.87
CA PHE A 103 -1.87 -0.47 0.36
C PHE A 103 -2.29 -1.77 1.08
N GLY A 104 -1.40 -2.40 1.88
CA GLY A 104 -1.66 -3.69 2.51
C GLY A 104 -2.93 -3.73 3.36
N GLU A 105 -3.14 -2.73 4.23
CA GLU A 105 -4.35 -2.63 5.04
C GLU A 105 -5.63 -2.41 4.21
N THR A 106 -5.51 -1.68 3.10
CA THR A 106 -6.63 -1.47 2.18
C THR A 106 -7.04 -2.76 1.49
N VAL A 107 -6.05 -3.52 0.99
CA VAL A 107 -6.28 -4.82 0.35
C VAL A 107 -6.90 -5.81 1.32
N GLN A 108 -6.40 -5.88 2.56
CA GLN A 108 -6.95 -6.75 3.60
C GLN A 108 -8.42 -6.40 3.90
N ALA A 109 -8.70 -5.13 4.17
CA ALA A 109 -10.04 -4.67 4.50
C ALA A 109 -11.03 -4.83 3.33
N LEU A 110 -10.55 -4.61 2.08
CA LEU A 110 -11.33 -4.85 0.87
C LEU A 110 -11.67 -6.33 0.72
N SER A 111 -10.68 -7.22 0.89
CA SER A 111 -10.86 -8.67 0.77
C SER A 111 -11.87 -9.21 1.78
N GLU A 112 -11.73 -8.83 3.07
CA GLU A 112 -12.64 -9.24 4.13
C GLU A 112 -14.07 -8.78 3.87
N ALA A 113 -14.26 -7.51 3.45
CA ALA A 113 -15.58 -6.97 3.18
C ALA A 113 -16.24 -7.59 1.93
N LEU A 114 -15.46 -7.92 0.89
CA LEU A 114 -15.95 -8.62 -0.30
C LEU A 114 -16.36 -10.05 0.01
N GLN A 115 -15.60 -10.78 0.83
CA GLN A 115 -15.93 -12.14 1.25
C GLN A 115 -17.29 -12.20 1.97
N ALA A 116 -17.59 -11.19 2.80
CA ALA A 116 -18.90 -11.10 3.47
C ALA A 116 -20.09 -10.99 2.50
N THR A 117 -19.85 -10.56 1.25
CA THR A 117 -20.84 -10.45 0.17
C THR A 117 -20.73 -11.58 -0.87
N GLY A 118 -19.90 -12.59 -0.61
CA GLY A 118 -19.70 -13.74 -1.49
C GLY A 118 -18.81 -13.49 -2.71
N HIS A 119 -18.05 -12.39 -2.69
CA HIS A 119 -17.09 -12.08 -3.75
C HIS A 119 -15.66 -12.41 -3.32
N GLU A 120 -14.84 -12.78 -4.30
CA GLU A 120 -13.42 -13.06 -4.16
C GLU A 120 -12.58 -11.92 -4.76
N LEU A 121 -11.47 -11.58 -4.12
CA LEU A 121 -10.55 -10.56 -4.63
C LEU A 121 -9.49 -11.22 -5.52
N LEU A 122 -9.40 -10.79 -6.77
CA LEU A 122 -8.30 -11.10 -7.69
C LEU A 122 -7.38 -9.89 -7.78
N LEU A 123 -6.13 -10.04 -7.35
CA LEU A 123 -5.20 -8.95 -7.18
C LEU A 123 -4.09 -9.01 -8.22
N ALA A 124 -3.77 -7.86 -8.84
CA ALA A 124 -2.59 -7.67 -9.67
C ALA A 124 -1.78 -6.45 -9.21
N SER A 125 -0.47 -6.48 -9.42
CA SER A 125 0.44 -5.39 -9.08
C SER A 125 1.03 -4.78 -10.33
N THR A 126 1.02 -3.42 -10.42
CA THR A 126 1.54 -2.68 -11.57
C THR A 126 3.00 -2.30 -11.42
N GLY A 127 3.57 -2.35 -10.21
CA GLY A 127 4.93 -1.88 -9.93
C GLY A 127 5.11 -0.38 -10.19
N TYR A 128 4.04 0.43 -10.08
CA TYR A 128 3.99 1.85 -10.45
C TYR A 128 4.20 2.11 -11.96
N SER A 129 4.12 1.08 -12.84
CA SER A 129 4.21 1.28 -14.30
C SER A 129 2.81 1.46 -14.90
N PRO A 130 2.54 2.60 -15.57
CA PRO A 130 1.28 2.80 -16.29
C PRO A 130 1.08 1.81 -17.45
N GLU A 131 2.16 1.37 -18.10
CA GLU A 131 2.12 0.38 -19.18
C GLU A 131 1.74 -1.00 -18.65
N ARG A 132 2.30 -1.39 -17.50
CA ARG A 132 1.91 -2.63 -16.80
C ARG A 132 0.47 -2.58 -16.33
N GLU A 133 -0.03 -1.42 -15.91
CA GLU A 133 -1.44 -1.27 -15.56
C GLU A 133 -2.34 -1.64 -16.72
N GLU A 134 -2.07 -1.12 -17.92
CA GLU A 134 -2.83 -1.44 -19.13
C GLU A 134 -2.76 -2.93 -19.49
N GLU A 135 -1.58 -3.54 -19.39
CA GLU A 135 -1.38 -4.99 -19.63
C GLU A 135 -2.17 -5.85 -18.63
N GLN A 136 -2.07 -5.51 -17.33
CA GLN A 136 -2.78 -6.22 -16.28
C GLN A 136 -4.30 -6.04 -16.40
N LEU A 137 -4.78 -4.85 -16.78
CA LEU A 137 -6.20 -4.62 -17.05
C LEU A 137 -6.72 -5.56 -18.15
N ARG A 138 -5.99 -5.72 -19.26
CA ARG A 138 -6.38 -6.67 -20.31
C ARG A 138 -6.48 -8.09 -19.78
N THR A 139 -5.50 -8.50 -18.99
CA THR A 139 -5.46 -9.83 -18.39
C THR A 139 -6.63 -10.05 -17.44
N LEU A 140 -6.89 -9.09 -16.53
CA LEU A 140 -7.97 -9.18 -15.54
C LEU A 140 -9.35 -9.16 -16.18
N LEU A 141 -9.56 -8.36 -17.23
CA LEU A 141 -10.82 -8.34 -17.99
C LEU A 141 -11.11 -9.68 -18.66
N GLY A 142 -10.08 -10.45 -19.06
CA GLY A 142 -10.22 -11.80 -19.57
C GLY A 142 -10.84 -12.79 -18.54
N TRP A 143 -10.80 -12.48 -17.24
CA TRP A 143 -11.47 -13.24 -16.19
C TRP A 143 -12.94 -12.84 -16.00
N ALA A 144 -13.45 -11.91 -16.78
CA ALA A 144 -14.80 -11.34 -16.70
C ALA A 144 -15.20 -10.96 -15.25
N PRO A 145 -14.43 -10.06 -14.59
CA PRO A 145 -14.70 -9.70 -13.21
C PRO A 145 -16.06 -8.99 -13.08
N SER A 146 -16.72 -9.16 -11.93
CA SER A 146 -17.97 -8.48 -11.62
C SER A 146 -17.77 -6.97 -11.36
N ALA A 147 -16.57 -6.59 -10.91
CA ALA A 147 -16.19 -5.20 -10.67
C ALA A 147 -14.67 -5.02 -10.79
N LEU A 148 -14.24 -3.78 -11.01
CA LEU A 148 -12.84 -3.36 -11.09
C LEU A 148 -12.52 -2.30 -10.03
N VAL A 149 -11.36 -2.45 -9.40
CA VAL A 149 -10.75 -1.48 -8.49
C VAL A 149 -9.38 -1.11 -9.04
N VAL A 150 -9.10 0.16 -9.24
CA VAL A 150 -7.78 0.65 -9.70
C VAL A 150 -7.26 1.68 -8.71
N THR A 151 -5.94 1.75 -8.56
CA THR A 151 -5.34 2.67 -7.60
C THR A 151 -4.89 3.95 -8.30
N GLY A 152 -5.47 5.06 -7.89
CA GLY A 152 -5.16 6.37 -8.46
C GLY A 152 -6.04 6.73 -9.64
N ARG A 153 -5.83 7.93 -10.15
CA ARG A 153 -6.58 8.58 -11.25
C ARG A 153 -5.76 8.83 -12.53
N HIS A 154 -4.48 8.51 -12.46
CA HIS A 154 -3.55 8.72 -13.58
C HIS A 154 -3.38 7.42 -14.36
N HIS A 155 -4.02 7.34 -15.52
CA HIS A 155 -4.06 6.17 -16.36
C HIS A 155 -3.55 6.50 -17.76
N THR A 156 -3.00 5.51 -18.47
CA THR A 156 -2.69 5.66 -19.90
C THR A 156 -3.98 5.82 -20.73
N PRO A 157 -3.92 6.43 -21.91
CA PRO A 157 -5.08 6.46 -22.81
C PRO A 157 -5.64 5.07 -23.14
N GLY A 158 -4.79 4.04 -23.17
CA GLY A 158 -5.19 2.66 -23.36
C GLY A 158 -5.92 2.07 -22.15
N ALA A 159 -5.40 2.29 -20.94
CA ALA A 159 -6.05 1.89 -19.70
C ALA A 159 -7.42 2.59 -19.53
N LEU A 160 -7.50 3.90 -19.79
CA LEU A 160 -8.77 4.65 -19.75
C LEU A 160 -9.82 4.07 -20.70
N ARG A 161 -9.43 3.69 -21.94
CA ARG A 161 -10.35 3.03 -22.87
C ARG A 161 -10.88 1.71 -22.33
N LEU A 162 -9.99 0.84 -21.79
CA LEU A 162 -10.38 -0.44 -21.22
C LEU A 162 -11.34 -0.29 -20.03
N LEU A 163 -11.06 0.66 -19.14
CA LEU A 163 -11.93 0.97 -17.99
C LEU A 163 -13.28 1.52 -18.44
N ALA A 164 -13.31 2.41 -19.46
CA ALA A 164 -14.53 2.96 -20.00
C ALA A 164 -15.39 1.91 -20.72
N GLU A 165 -14.77 1.01 -21.49
CA GLU A 165 -15.43 -0.12 -22.14
C GLU A 165 -16.03 -1.09 -21.11
N ALA A 166 -15.26 -1.44 -20.06
CA ALA A 166 -15.75 -2.28 -18.96
C ALA A 166 -16.96 -1.67 -18.26
N ARG A 167 -16.91 -0.35 -17.95
CA ARG A 167 -18.02 0.38 -17.38
C ARG A 167 -19.25 0.41 -18.32
N ALA A 168 -19.04 0.66 -19.60
CA ALA A 168 -20.10 0.65 -20.61
C ALA A 168 -20.76 -0.74 -20.75
N ALA A 169 -19.99 -1.82 -20.53
CA ALA A 169 -20.48 -3.20 -20.47
C ALA A 169 -21.20 -3.54 -19.14
N GLY A 170 -21.31 -2.59 -18.21
CA GLY A 170 -22.00 -2.78 -16.93
C GLY A 170 -21.11 -3.29 -15.79
N THR A 171 -19.79 -3.28 -15.94
CA THR A 171 -18.84 -3.60 -14.86
C THR A 171 -18.53 -2.34 -14.05
N PRO A 172 -18.91 -2.26 -12.75
CA PRO A 172 -18.57 -1.13 -11.90
C PRO A 172 -17.05 -0.93 -11.79
N VAL A 173 -16.60 0.32 -11.87
CA VAL A 173 -15.19 0.72 -11.75
C VAL A 173 -15.05 1.74 -10.62
N VAL A 174 -14.08 1.53 -9.72
CA VAL A 174 -13.76 2.44 -8.62
C VAL A 174 -12.26 2.73 -8.63
N GLU A 175 -11.90 4.01 -8.62
CA GLU A 175 -10.56 4.51 -8.33
C GLU A 175 -10.40 4.66 -6.81
N ILE A 176 -9.31 4.13 -6.26
CA ILE A 176 -9.06 4.21 -4.81
C ILE A 176 -7.81 5.04 -4.50
N TRP A 177 -7.71 5.52 -3.26
CA TRP A 177 -6.61 6.32 -2.75
C TRP A 177 -6.55 7.76 -3.25
N ASP A 178 -7.36 8.16 -4.19
CA ASP A 178 -7.50 9.53 -4.65
C ASP A 178 -8.94 10.02 -4.44
N HIS A 179 -9.09 11.29 -4.12
CA HIS A 179 -10.36 11.98 -4.17
C HIS A 179 -10.10 13.46 -4.47
N HIS A 180 -10.61 13.93 -5.60
CA HIS A 180 -10.52 15.34 -5.96
C HIS A 180 -11.89 15.99 -5.94
N PRO A 181 -12.00 17.18 -5.34
CA PRO A 181 -13.22 17.98 -5.46
C PRO A 181 -13.55 18.25 -6.95
N PRO A 182 -14.81 18.22 -7.35
CA PRO A 182 -15.22 18.42 -8.75
C PRO A 182 -14.69 19.71 -9.39
N GLU A 183 -14.43 20.73 -8.60
CA GLU A 183 -13.97 22.05 -9.04
C GLU A 183 -12.52 22.05 -9.56
N LEU A 184 -11.68 21.13 -9.12
CA LEU A 184 -10.28 21.02 -9.55
C LEU A 184 -10.10 20.22 -10.85
N THR A 185 -11.09 19.42 -11.23
CA THR A 185 -11.06 18.62 -12.46
C THR A 185 -11.16 19.48 -13.72
N THR A 186 -11.70 20.68 -13.63
CA THR A 186 -11.94 21.56 -14.77
C THR A 186 -10.71 22.38 -15.18
N THR A 187 -9.78 22.67 -14.27
CA THR A 187 -8.68 23.60 -14.54
C THR A 187 -7.44 22.91 -15.15
N GLN A 188 -7.22 21.63 -14.90
CA GLN A 188 -6.09 20.87 -15.47
C GLN A 188 -6.41 20.16 -16.80
N ALA A 189 -7.70 19.94 -17.11
CA ALA A 189 -8.14 19.36 -18.38
C ALA A 189 -8.08 20.35 -19.57
N SER A 190 -7.76 21.63 -19.32
CA SER A 190 -7.84 22.70 -20.34
C SER A 190 -6.66 22.78 -21.31
N MET A 191 -5.63 21.94 -21.22
CA MET A 191 -4.46 22.04 -22.08
C MET A 191 -4.20 20.84 -23.03
N ALA A 192 -5.07 19.85 -23.13
CA ALA A 192 -4.90 18.77 -24.09
C ALA A 192 -6.25 18.28 -24.64
N ALA A 193 -6.58 18.73 -25.85
CA ALA A 193 -7.47 18.16 -26.85
C ALA A 193 -9.00 18.09 -26.61
N PRO A 194 -9.82 18.39 -27.64
CA PRO A 194 -11.27 18.39 -27.60
C PRO A 194 -11.83 16.99 -27.92
N MET A 195 -11.68 16.04 -27.04
CA MET A 195 -12.58 14.90 -26.96
C MET A 195 -13.35 15.03 -25.66
N ALA A 196 -14.67 14.84 -25.69
CA ALA A 196 -15.53 14.88 -24.52
C ALA A 196 -14.84 14.08 -23.39
N ALA A 197 -14.40 14.77 -22.35
CA ALA A 197 -13.70 14.14 -21.25
C ALA A 197 -14.60 13.00 -20.73
N PRO A 198 -14.11 11.75 -20.67
CA PRO A 198 -14.93 10.67 -20.15
C PRO A 198 -15.34 11.04 -18.73
N MET A 199 -16.62 10.81 -18.39
CA MET A 199 -17.13 11.02 -17.04
C MET A 199 -16.16 10.36 -16.05
N PRO A 200 -15.69 11.07 -15.01
CA PRO A 200 -14.74 10.52 -14.07
C PRO A 200 -15.28 9.23 -13.43
N PHE A 201 -14.42 8.29 -13.13
CA PHE A 201 -14.78 7.11 -12.34
C PHE A 201 -15.05 7.53 -10.88
N ALA A 202 -15.80 6.71 -10.17
CA ALA A 202 -16.01 6.94 -8.74
C ALA A 202 -14.70 6.86 -7.97
N GLN A 203 -14.41 7.85 -7.15
CA GLN A 203 -13.17 7.96 -6.38
C GLN A 203 -13.44 7.75 -4.89
N ILE A 204 -12.75 6.80 -4.26
CA ILE A 204 -12.83 6.56 -2.82
C ILE A 204 -11.44 6.72 -2.23
N GLY A 205 -11.21 7.83 -1.56
CA GLY A 205 -9.90 8.19 -1.05
C GLY A 205 -9.89 9.56 -0.40
N PHE A 206 -8.79 10.28 -0.56
CA PHE A 206 -8.60 11.59 0.06
C PHE A 206 -7.74 12.49 -0.84
N ASP A 207 -7.72 13.78 -0.52
CA ASP A 207 -6.97 14.81 -1.25
C ASP A 207 -5.51 14.81 -0.82
N HIS A 208 -4.59 14.42 -1.71
CA HIS A 208 -3.16 14.42 -1.47
C HIS A 208 -2.58 15.83 -1.41
N GLY A 209 -3.15 16.78 -2.12
CA GLY A 209 -2.78 18.19 -2.03
C GLY A 209 -3.04 18.76 -0.62
N ALA A 210 -4.22 18.51 -0.08
CA ALA A 210 -4.57 18.90 1.29
C ALA A 210 -3.64 18.26 2.34
N VAL A 211 -3.22 17.01 2.12
CA VAL A 211 -2.21 16.35 2.98
C VAL A 211 -0.88 17.10 2.92
N GLY A 212 -0.37 17.40 1.72
CA GLY A 212 0.90 18.12 1.55
C GLY A 212 0.87 19.49 2.22
N GLN A 213 -0.19 20.25 2.04
CA GLN A 213 -0.41 21.54 2.72
C GLN A 213 -0.37 21.40 4.25
N ALA A 214 -1.06 20.41 4.81
CA ALA A 214 -1.10 20.17 6.25
C ALA A 214 0.27 19.72 6.80
N MET A 215 1.03 18.92 6.05
CA MET A 215 2.40 18.55 6.42
C MET A 215 3.31 19.77 6.52
N ALA A 216 3.24 20.68 5.54
CA ALA A 216 3.99 21.94 5.56
C ALA A 216 3.55 22.84 6.74
N ALA A 217 2.23 23.03 6.89
CA ALA A 217 1.67 23.83 7.96
C ALA A 217 2.14 23.37 9.35
N HIS A 218 2.12 22.06 9.60
CA HIS A 218 2.57 21.46 10.86
C HIS A 218 4.03 21.82 11.20
N LEU A 219 4.94 21.71 10.24
CA LEU A 219 6.35 22.05 10.44
C LEU A 219 6.57 23.57 10.60
N LEU A 220 5.82 24.38 9.85
CA LEU A 220 5.88 25.85 9.94
C LEU A 220 5.32 26.36 11.26
N ASP A 221 4.26 25.76 11.78
CA ASP A 221 3.65 26.08 13.08
C ASP A 221 4.57 25.69 14.24
N ALA A 222 5.41 24.64 14.07
CA ALA A 222 6.48 24.28 14.98
C ALA A 222 7.69 25.24 14.91
N GLY A 223 7.67 26.27 14.05
CA GLY A 223 8.69 27.32 13.94
C GLY A 223 9.77 27.08 12.89
N HIS A 224 9.72 25.98 12.14
CA HIS A 224 10.69 25.71 11.08
C HIS A 224 10.45 26.65 9.88
N ARG A 225 11.54 27.12 9.23
CA ARG A 225 11.50 28.02 8.06
C ARG A 225 12.37 27.52 6.91
N ARG A 226 13.22 26.55 7.15
CA ARG A 226 14.03 25.84 6.16
C ARG A 226 13.60 24.38 6.16
N LEU A 227 12.86 24.00 5.14
CA LEU A 227 12.22 22.71 5.02
C LEU A 227 12.87 21.90 3.91
N ALA A 228 12.77 20.57 4.01
CA ALA A 228 13.03 19.67 2.91
C ALA A 228 11.80 18.76 2.69
N TYR A 229 11.60 18.35 1.46
CA TYR A 229 10.66 17.29 1.12
C TYR A 229 11.38 16.18 0.38
N LEU A 230 11.36 14.96 0.91
CA LEU A 230 11.95 13.78 0.29
C LEU A 230 10.86 13.03 -0.45
N ASP A 231 10.89 13.12 -1.79
CA ASP A 231 9.98 12.41 -2.68
C ASP A 231 10.34 10.92 -2.80
N SER A 232 9.39 10.10 -3.25
CA SER A 232 9.54 8.63 -3.38
C SER A 232 10.61 8.18 -4.38
N GLY A 233 11.05 9.08 -5.26
CA GLY A 233 12.01 8.78 -6.32
C GLY A 233 11.43 8.07 -7.54
N LEU A 234 10.14 7.76 -7.54
CA LEU A 234 9.43 7.13 -8.65
C LEU A 234 8.67 8.17 -9.46
N ASP A 235 9.01 8.37 -10.73
CA ASP A 235 8.37 9.36 -11.63
C ASP A 235 6.86 9.15 -11.76
N THR A 236 6.39 7.96 -11.52
CA THR A 236 4.99 7.54 -11.64
C THR A 236 4.24 7.47 -10.31
N ASP A 237 4.87 7.85 -9.19
CA ASP A 237 4.17 8.03 -7.92
C ASP A 237 3.54 9.44 -7.83
N PHE A 238 2.52 9.66 -8.67
CA PHE A 238 1.83 10.93 -8.80
C PHE A 238 1.30 11.47 -7.47
N ARG A 239 0.90 10.59 -6.55
CA ARG A 239 0.39 10.96 -5.23
C ARG A 239 1.50 11.54 -4.34
N ALA A 240 2.71 10.98 -4.38
CA ALA A 240 3.86 11.54 -3.68
C ALA A 240 4.22 12.91 -4.25
N HIS A 241 4.26 13.03 -5.58
CA HIS A 241 4.52 14.30 -6.27
C HIS A 241 3.49 15.38 -5.93
N GLU A 242 2.20 15.03 -5.91
CA GLU A 242 1.13 15.96 -5.56
C GLU A 242 1.27 16.46 -4.12
N ARG A 243 1.56 15.56 -3.17
CA ARG A 243 1.86 15.95 -1.78
C ARG A 243 3.06 16.87 -1.70
N GLY A 244 4.15 16.53 -2.40
CA GLY A 244 5.37 17.34 -2.43
C GLY A 244 5.16 18.72 -3.03
N ALA A 245 4.44 18.81 -4.14
CA ALA A 245 4.12 20.09 -4.79
C ALA A 245 3.26 20.99 -3.88
N ALA A 246 2.24 20.43 -3.26
CA ALA A 246 1.36 21.15 -2.33
C ALA A 246 2.11 21.55 -1.04
N PHE A 247 3.00 20.71 -0.54
CA PHE A 247 3.90 21.02 0.57
C PHE A 247 4.79 22.22 0.25
N ALA A 248 5.43 22.20 -0.92
CA ALA A 248 6.31 23.29 -1.35
C ALA A 248 5.55 24.60 -1.55
N ALA A 249 4.37 24.55 -2.19
CA ALA A 249 3.53 25.71 -2.40
C ALA A 249 3.09 26.37 -1.09
N GLU A 250 2.64 25.59 -0.11
CA GLU A 250 2.23 26.09 1.21
C GLU A 250 3.41 26.70 1.97
N ALA A 251 4.57 26.03 1.95
CA ALA A 251 5.76 26.54 2.60
C ALA A 251 6.22 27.88 2.00
N GLN A 252 6.26 27.98 0.66
CA GLN A 252 6.60 29.22 -0.06
C GLN A 252 5.58 30.33 0.22
N ARG A 253 4.29 30.01 0.22
CA ARG A 253 3.22 30.97 0.55
C ARG A 253 3.40 31.57 1.95
N ARG A 254 3.95 30.81 2.90
CA ARG A 254 4.25 31.24 4.28
C ARG A 254 5.67 31.75 4.47
N GLY A 255 6.42 32.02 3.38
CA GLY A 255 7.75 32.64 3.39
C GLY A 255 8.89 31.71 3.83
N ALA A 256 8.70 30.38 3.76
CA ALA A 256 9.73 29.38 4.06
C ALA A 256 10.48 28.94 2.80
N GLN A 257 11.73 28.51 2.99
CA GLN A 257 12.53 27.87 1.95
C GLN A 257 12.27 26.36 1.93
N VAL A 258 12.21 25.77 0.74
CA VAL A 258 12.00 24.34 0.55
C VAL A 258 13.04 23.76 -0.39
N GLN A 259 13.74 22.74 0.08
CA GLN A 259 14.61 21.89 -0.73
C GLN A 259 13.83 20.62 -1.12
N MET A 260 13.65 20.40 -2.42
CA MET A 260 13.06 19.16 -2.92
C MET A 260 14.16 18.14 -3.13
N LEU A 261 14.05 16.98 -2.46
CA LEU A 261 14.97 15.86 -2.57
C LEU A 261 14.26 14.69 -3.26
N ARG A 262 15.03 13.88 -3.94
CA ARG A 262 14.52 12.68 -4.61
C ARG A 262 15.20 11.45 -4.01
N ALA A 263 14.39 10.48 -3.53
CA ALA A 263 14.91 9.25 -3.00
C ALA A 263 15.59 8.41 -4.09
N ALA A 264 16.67 7.73 -3.75
CA ALA A 264 17.26 6.73 -4.62
C ALA A 264 16.30 5.54 -4.81
N VAL A 265 16.27 4.97 -6.00
CA VAL A 265 15.46 3.78 -6.28
C VAL A 265 16.06 2.57 -5.58
N GLY A 266 15.22 1.81 -4.85
CA GLY A 266 15.64 0.62 -4.13
C GLY A 266 15.01 0.50 -2.76
N ASP A 267 15.79 0.09 -1.77
CA ASP A 267 15.33 -0.02 -0.38
C ASP A 267 15.04 1.37 0.21
N PRO A 268 13.82 1.65 0.66
CA PRO A 268 13.43 2.99 1.08
C PRO A 268 14.11 3.43 2.39
N PHE A 269 14.52 2.52 3.26
CA PHE A 269 15.27 2.89 4.47
C PHE A 269 16.66 3.39 4.10
N ASN A 270 17.35 2.72 3.18
CA ASN A 270 18.66 3.15 2.69
C ASN A 270 18.55 4.47 1.92
N ALA A 271 17.50 4.64 1.12
CA ALA A 271 17.25 5.89 0.41
C ALA A 271 17.02 7.07 1.38
N GLY A 272 16.32 6.83 2.49
CA GLY A 272 16.15 7.81 3.56
C GLY A 272 17.46 8.18 4.26
N ARG A 273 18.34 7.20 4.53
CA ARG A 273 19.68 7.42 5.06
C ARG A 273 20.52 8.30 4.12
N GLN A 274 20.53 7.96 2.85
CA GLN A 274 21.24 8.75 1.83
C GLN A 274 20.74 10.19 1.75
N ALA A 275 19.44 10.39 1.77
CA ALA A 275 18.84 11.73 1.74
C ALA A 275 19.24 12.58 2.95
N PHE A 276 19.42 11.98 4.13
CA PHE A 276 19.98 12.68 5.29
C PHE A 276 21.43 13.13 5.03
N ASP A 277 22.26 12.28 4.45
CA ASP A 277 23.65 12.63 4.12
C ASP A 277 23.70 13.75 3.06
N ASP A 278 22.80 13.73 2.08
CA ASP A 278 22.67 14.76 1.03
C ASP A 278 22.25 16.14 1.60
N LEU A 279 21.59 16.17 2.77
CA LEU A 279 21.31 17.41 3.51
C LEU A 279 22.54 18.02 4.18
N GLY A 280 23.69 17.33 4.22
CA GLY A 280 24.92 17.81 4.82
C GLY A 280 24.89 17.88 6.36
N LEU A 281 23.96 17.21 7.00
CA LEU A 281 23.78 17.24 8.45
C LEU A 281 24.78 16.35 9.21
N GLY A 282 25.43 15.40 8.55
CA GLY A 282 26.36 14.45 9.15
C GLY A 282 27.65 15.06 9.71
N GLY A 283 27.98 16.31 9.31
CA GLY A 283 29.13 17.05 9.84
C GLY A 283 28.90 17.77 11.17
N ARG A 284 27.68 17.80 11.67
CA ARG A 284 27.29 18.51 12.91
C ARG A 284 27.46 17.65 14.16
N ARG A 285 28.64 17.07 14.39
CA ARG A 285 28.93 16.44 15.69
C ARG A 285 28.85 17.53 16.78
N ARG A 286 27.81 17.52 17.61
CA ARG A 286 27.88 18.18 18.92
C ARG A 286 29.10 17.59 19.63
N LEU A 287 30.13 18.42 19.84
CA LEU A 287 31.15 18.16 20.84
C LEU A 287 30.41 18.16 22.20
N VAL A 288 29.93 16.99 22.62
CA VAL A 288 29.54 16.80 24.01
C VAL A 288 30.85 16.92 24.77
N SER A 289 31.07 18.07 25.40
CA SER A 289 32.13 18.27 26.38
C SER A 289 31.86 17.26 27.51
N ALA A 290 32.54 16.13 27.44
CA ALA A 290 32.64 15.21 28.55
C ALA A 290 33.58 15.88 29.57
N THR A 291 32.99 16.59 30.54
CA THR A 291 33.65 16.91 31.78
C THR A 291 33.73 15.59 32.57
N VAL A 292 34.77 14.82 32.27
CA VAL A 292 35.19 13.74 33.14
C VAL A 292 35.87 14.40 34.34
N ALA A 293 35.22 14.40 35.47
CA ALA A 293 35.86 14.71 36.74
C ALA A 293 36.83 13.54 37.04
N ASP A 294 38.13 13.80 36.85
CA ASP A 294 39.21 12.96 37.31
C ASP A 294 39.19 12.85 38.83
N THR A 295 38.74 11.75 39.36
CA THR A 295 39.10 11.34 40.71
C THR A 295 40.31 10.39 40.58
N ALA A 296 41.49 11.00 40.68
CA ALA A 296 42.75 10.27 40.81
C ALA A 296 42.83 9.55 42.13
N THR A 297 42.97 8.24 42.11
CA THR A 297 43.52 7.51 43.25
C THR A 297 44.89 6.94 42.81
N ALA A 298 45.94 7.52 43.40
CA ALA A 298 47.32 7.14 43.18
C ALA A 298 47.64 5.78 43.83
N THR A 299 48.30 4.90 43.09
CA THR A 299 49.23 3.93 43.66
C THR A 299 50.49 3.86 42.82
N ALA A 300 51.57 4.16 43.50
CA ALA A 300 52.95 4.23 42.97
C ALA A 300 53.53 2.82 42.67
N SER A 301 54.33 2.68 41.65
CA SER A 301 55.57 1.93 41.70
C SER A 301 56.55 2.30 40.60
N ALA A 302 57.81 2.42 41.02
CA ALA A 302 58.98 3.00 40.36
C ALA A 302 59.59 2.16 39.22
N ASN A 303 60.22 2.82 38.21
CA ASN A 303 61.67 2.81 37.92
C ASN A 303 62.02 3.48 36.56
N VAL A 304 62.68 4.55 36.57
CA VAL A 304 63.90 5.21 36.05
C VAL A 304 64.56 4.63 34.79
N PRO A 305 65.42 5.40 34.05
CA PRO A 305 65.16 6.59 33.22
C PRO A 305 65.77 6.45 31.80
N SER A 306 65.47 7.32 30.87
CA SER A 306 66.50 7.83 29.90
C SER A 306 66.06 9.10 29.19
N THR A 307 66.99 9.99 29.20
CA THR A 307 67.14 11.33 28.63
C THR A 307 66.71 11.46 27.15
N SER A 308 66.00 12.52 26.82
CA SER A 308 66.44 13.45 25.76
C SER A 308 65.59 14.73 25.75
N THR A 309 66.29 15.84 25.74
CA THR A 309 65.92 17.24 25.53
C THR A 309 65.14 17.49 24.24
N SER A 310 64.06 18.28 24.29
CA SER A 310 63.84 19.32 23.27
C SER A 310 62.64 20.21 23.60
N THR A 311 62.97 21.47 23.77
CA THR A 311 62.32 22.76 23.45
C THR A 311 60.81 22.87 23.51
N ALA A 312 60.35 23.68 24.48
CA ALA A 312 59.02 24.31 24.52
C ALA A 312 58.80 25.18 23.25
N SER A 313 57.69 24.91 22.57
CA SER A 313 57.09 25.83 21.63
C SER A 313 55.68 26.15 22.09
N ALA A 314 55.46 27.40 22.40
CA ALA A 314 54.14 27.96 22.70
C ALA A 314 53.24 27.79 21.48
N ALA A 315 52.26 26.91 21.56
CA ALA A 315 51.22 26.83 20.57
C ALA A 315 50.19 27.93 20.87
N ALA A 316 50.24 28.97 20.06
CA ALA A 316 49.20 30.00 19.97
C ALA A 316 47.86 29.34 19.67
N THR A 317 46.85 29.65 20.47
CA THR A 317 45.45 29.33 20.24
C THR A 317 44.99 30.07 18.98
N ALA A 318 45.12 29.43 17.82
CA ALA A 318 44.48 29.91 16.61
C ALA A 318 42.97 29.72 16.80
N LYS A 319 42.25 30.82 17.06
CA LYS A 319 40.83 30.93 16.79
C LYS A 319 40.66 30.74 15.30
N PHE A 320 40.17 29.55 14.89
CA PHE A 320 39.66 29.40 13.55
C PHE A 320 38.41 30.26 13.43
N PRO A 321 38.28 31.09 12.40
CA PRO A 321 37.07 31.82 12.14
C PRO A 321 35.99 30.76 11.89
N THR A 322 34.92 30.76 12.69
CA THR A 322 33.67 30.09 12.34
C THR A 322 33.17 30.77 11.07
N THR A 323 33.46 30.17 9.92
CA THR A 323 32.78 30.53 8.68
C THR A 323 31.33 30.23 8.89
N ASP A 324 30.51 31.26 8.78
CA ASP A 324 29.04 31.27 8.77
C ASP A 324 28.51 30.50 7.56
N THR A 325 28.84 29.23 7.42
CA THR A 325 28.29 28.30 6.40
C THR A 325 27.02 27.59 6.87
N ASP A 326 26.45 28.03 7.99
CA ASP A 326 25.38 27.31 8.72
C ASP A 326 23.98 27.86 8.40
N THR A 327 23.84 28.73 7.39
CA THR A 327 22.55 29.39 7.14
C THR A 327 21.62 28.68 6.17
N ASP A 328 22.08 27.63 5.48
CA ASP A 328 21.32 27.06 4.33
C ASP A 328 20.75 25.65 4.56
N THR A 329 21.07 25.00 5.68
CA THR A 329 20.65 23.60 5.90
C THR A 329 19.21 23.52 6.42
N ALA A 330 18.41 22.55 5.90
CA ALA A 330 17.06 22.28 6.36
C ALA A 330 17.02 21.91 7.85
N THR A 331 16.03 22.44 8.57
CA THR A 331 15.78 22.14 9.99
C THR A 331 14.61 21.20 10.19
N ALA A 332 13.88 20.89 9.13
CA ALA A 332 12.80 19.89 9.14
C ALA A 332 12.69 19.24 7.76
N ILE A 333 12.37 17.96 7.76
CA ILE A 333 12.15 17.17 6.55
C ILE A 333 10.81 16.44 6.62
N ALA A 334 10.02 16.55 5.56
CA ALA A 334 8.85 15.71 5.31
C ALA A 334 9.20 14.68 4.25
N CYS A 335 8.75 13.45 4.42
CA CYS A 335 9.05 12.34 3.54
C CYS A 335 7.77 11.79 2.89
N ALA A 336 7.88 11.32 1.65
CA ALA A 336 6.77 10.75 0.89
C ALA A 336 6.14 9.51 1.56
N ASN A 337 6.91 8.79 2.40
CA ASN A 337 6.41 7.69 3.21
C ASN A 337 7.25 7.47 4.48
N ASP A 338 6.71 6.67 5.41
CA ASP A 338 7.36 6.41 6.70
C ASP A 338 8.65 5.59 6.60
N HIS A 339 8.82 4.75 5.59
CA HIS A 339 10.07 3.99 5.45
C HIS A 339 11.26 4.93 5.13
N LEU A 340 11.04 5.90 4.24
CA LEU A 340 12.01 6.97 3.98
C LEU A 340 12.28 7.78 5.26
N ALA A 341 11.22 8.19 5.96
CA ALA A 341 11.34 8.95 7.20
C ALA A 341 12.08 8.17 8.31
N CYS A 342 11.83 6.87 8.43
CA CYS A 342 12.57 6.00 9.36
C CYS A 342 14.05 5.91 8.97
N GLY A 343 14.38 5.84 7.68
CA GLY A 343 15.76 5.89 7.19
C GLY A 343 16.48 7.17 7.62
N VAL A 344 15.82 8.31 7.44
CA VAL A 344 16.32 9.63 7.90
C VAL A 344 16.55 9.63 9.42
N LEU A 345 15.58 9.14 10.22
CA LEU A 345 15.70 9.07 11.68
C LEU A 345 16.86 8.16 12.13
N MET A 346 17.02 7.01 11.50
CA MET A 346 18.12 6.08 11.82
C MET A 346 19.46 6.72 11.52
N GLN A 347 19.61 7.42 10.40
CA GLN A 347 20.85 8.09 10.04
C GLN A 347 21.13 9.29 10.95
N ALA A 348 20.12 10.07 11.33
CA ALA A 348 20.24 11.14 12.29
C ALA A 348 20.74 10.62 13.65
N LEU A 349 20.21 9.50 14.12
CA LEU A 349 20.65 8.84 15.35
C LEU A 349 22.10 8.38 15.26
N ASP A 350 22.50 7.73 14.17
CA ASP A 350 23.86 7.24 13.93
C ASP A 350 24.87 8.42 13.84
N ALA A 351 24.44 9.55 13.28
CA ALA A 351 25.25 10.76 13.18
C ALA A 351 25.24 11.63 14.46
N GLY A 352 24.45 11.26 15.49
CA GLY A 352 24.34 12.03 16.73
C GLY A 352 23.59 13.37 16.57
N VAL A 353 22.75 13.51 15.53
CA VAL A 353 21.89 14.68 15.30
C VAL A 353 20.63 14.56 16.15
N ALA A 354 20.32 15.57 16.94
CA ALA A 354 19.17 15.55 17.82
C ALA A 354 17.86 15.73 17.05
N VAL A 355 16.94 14.81 17.21
CA VAL A 355 15.58 14.89 16.66
C VAL A 355 14.60 15.10 17.82
N PRO A 356 13.78 16.14 17.81
CA PRO A 356 13.53 17.11 16.74
C PRO A 356 14.39 18.39 16.79
N ASP A 357 15.30 18.54 17.77
CA ASP A 357 15.95 19.82 18.09
C ASP A 357 16.82 20.36 16.93
N ASP A 358 17.61 19.50 16.29
CA ASP A 358 18.45 19.88 15.15
C ASP A 358 17.74 19.59 13.80
N LEU A 359 16.92 18.52 13.75
CA LEU A 359 16.16 18.11 12.58
C LEU A 359 14.81 17.53 12.98
N ALA A 360 13.71 18.17 12.63
CA ALA A 360 12.38 17.55 12.73
C ALA A 360 12.11 16.64 11.54
N VAL A 361 11.47 15.48 11.77
CA VAL A 361 11.16 14.48 10.74
C VAL A 361 9.69 14.11 10.73
N LEU A 362 9.05 14.22 9.56
CA LEU A 362 7.63 13.93 9.35
C LEU A 362 7.46 12.90 8.23
N GLY A 363 6.68 11.86 8.47
CA GLY A 363 6.39 10.79 7.52
C GLY A 363 4.97 10.82 6.96
N PHE A 364 4.63 9.75 6.23
CA PHE A 364 3.30 9.46 5.70
C PHE A 364 3.08 7.94 5.65
N GLY A 365 2.00 7.45 6.27
CA GLY A 365 1.62 6.03 6.29
C GLY A 365 1.22 5.50 7.65
N ASP A 366 1.77 6.04 8.73
CA ASP A 366 1.62 5.58 10.13
C ASP A 366 1.99 4.09 10.32
N PHE A 367 3.11 3.69 9.71
CA PHE A 367 3.59 2.31 9.81
C PHE A 367 4.03 1.95 11.23
N PRO A 368 3.85 0.69 11.65
CA PRO A 368 4.20 0.23 13.00
C PRO A 368 5.66 0.52 13.38
N VAL A 369 6.60 0.43 12.45
CA VAL A 369 8.03 0.68 12.70
C VAL A 369 8.30 2.10 13.20
N GLY A 370 7.64 3.12 12.63
CA GLY A 370 7.81 4.51 13.02
C GLY A 370 7.41 4.79 14.48
N ARG A 371 6.47 4.01 15.02
CA ARG A 371 6.04 4.12 16.43
C ARG A 371 7.05 3.55 17.41
N GLN A 372 7.93 2.66 16.96
CA GLN A 372 8.93 1.97 17.79
C GLN A 372 10.27 2.73 17.87
N LEU A 373 10.50 3.70 17.00
CA LEU A 373 11.71 4.52 17.01
C LEU A 373 11.74 5.48 18.20
N ARG A 374 12.90 6.01 18.49
CA ARG A 374 13.14 7.04 19.53
C ARG A 374 13.93 8.18 18.91
N PRO A 375 13.29 9.34 18.76
CA PRO A 375 11.88 9.66 19.04
C PRO A 375 10.90 8.94 18.09
N ALA A 376 9.65 8.71 18.53
CA ALA A 376 8.61 8.12 17.71
C ALA A 376 8.24 9.07 16.55
N LEU A 377 8.07 8.51 15.35
CA LEU A 377 7.83 9.25 14.12
C LEU A 377 6.45 9.91 14.09
N SER A 378 6.43 11.23 13.90
CA SER A 378 5.25 12.00 13.49
C SER A 378 4.93 11.67 12.03
N THR A 379 3.65 11.52 11.71
CA THR A 379 3.26 11.04 10.39
C THR A 379 1.83 11.43 10.05
N VAL A 380 1.47 11.32 8.78
CA VAL A 380 0.07 11.33 8.36
C VAL A 380 -0.43 9.90 8.27
N ARG A 381 -1.56 9.63 8.93
CA ARG A 381 -2.29 8.35 8.83
C ARG A 381 -3.36 8.48 7.75
N PRO A 382 -3.22 7.77 6.62
CA PRO A 382 -4.30 7.65 5.64
C PRO A 382 -5.42 6.74 6.16
N PRO A 383 -6.65 6.85 5.65
CA PRO A 383 -7.78 6.01 6.03
C PRO A 383 -7.75 4.65 5.31
N SER A 384 -6.60 3.94 5.35
CA SER A 384 -6.32 2.74 4.54
C SER A 384 -7.40 1.67 4.62
N GLN A 385 -7.80 1.29 5.85
CA GLN A 385 -8.83 0.27 6.06
C GLN A 385 -10.22 0.76 5.63
N GLU A 386 -10.52 2.05 5.87
CA GLU A 386 -11.80 2.63 5.49
C GLU A 386 -11.95 2.70 3.96
N ILE A 387 -10.86 2.99 3.23
CA ILE A 387 -10.85 2.92 1.76
C ILE A 387 -11.28 1.52 1.30
N GLY A 388 -10.69 0.46 1.87
CA GLY A 388 -11.06 -0.91 1.51
C GLY A 388 -12.52 -1.25 1.79
N ARG A 389 -13.00 -0.92 3.00
CA ARG A 389 -14.39 -1.15 3.40
C ARG A 389 -15.38 -0.35 2.57
N ALA A 390 -15.12 0.95 2.37
CA ALA A 390 -16.00 1.82 1.59
C ALA A 390 -16.06 1.38 0.12
N THR A 391 -14.95 0.94 -0.46
CA THR A 391 -14.89 0.40 -1.82
C THR A 391 -15.74 -0.85 -1.94
N ALA A 392 -15.59 -1.83 -1.03
CA ALA A 392 -16.41 -3.04 -1.04
C ALA A 392 -17.91 -2.73 -0.92
N GLN A 393 -18.29 -1.80 -0.04
CA GLN A 393 -19.69 -1.36 0.13
C GLN A 393 -20.24 -0.71 -1.14
N ALA A 394 -19.47 0.19 -1.78
CA ALA A 394 -19.86 0.86 -3.02
C ALA A 394 -20.07 -0.15 -4.16
N LEU A 395 -19.16 -1.12 -4.28
CA LEU A 395 -19.25 -2.17 -5.29
C LEU A 395 -20.42 -3.12 -5.01
N ALA A 396 -20.61 -3.56 -3.77
CA ALA A 396 -21.73 -4.44 -3.39
C ALA A 396 -23.07 -3.77 -3.70
N ARG A 397 -23.22 -2.47 -3.41
CA ARG A 397 -24.41 -1.70 -3.78
C ARG A 397 -24.59 -1.64 -5.29
N ALA A 398 -23.54 -1.28 -6.03
CA ALA A 398 -23.61 -1.18 -7.49
C ALA A 398 -24.00 -2.52 -8.15
N LEU A 399 -23.44 -3.64 -7.66
CA LEU A 399 -23.77 -4.98 -8.15
C LEU A 399 -25.20 -5.42 -7.81
N ALA A 400 -25.74 -4.98 -6.67
CA ALA A 400 -27.10 -5.31 -6.25
C ALA A 400 -28.17 -4.46 -6.93
N THR A 401 -27.90 -3.16 -7.14
CA THR A 401 -28.91 -2.19 -7.63
C THR A 401 -28.75 -1.84 -9.11
N GLY A 402 -27.56 -2.05 -9.70
CA GLY A 402 -27.20 -1.57 -11.03
C GLY A 402 -26.86 -0.07 -11.06
N GLU A 403 -26.92 0.63 -9.91
CA GLU A 403 -26.50 2.04 -9.82
C GLU A 403 -24.99 2.18 -9.86
N PRO A 404 -24.42 3.20 -10.52
CA PRO A 404 -22.98 3.41 -10.53
C PRO A 404 -22.45 3.71 -9.11
N PRO A 405 -21.20 3.27 -8.79
CA PRO A 405 -20.56 3.64 -7.54
C PRO A 405 -20.47 5.16 -7.40
N GLN A 406 -20.54 5.66 -6.16
CA GLN A 406 -20.41 7.08 -5.86
C GLN A 406 -19.04 7.40 -5.26
N SER A 407 -18.49 8.56 -5.61
CA SER A 407 -17.26 9.07 -5.02
C SER A 407 -17.44 9.41 -3.55
N ARG A 408 -16.39 9.17 -2.75
CA ARG A 408 -16.40 9.44 -1.30
C ARG A 408 -15.06 9.95 -0.83
N ALA A 409 -15.03 11.16 -0.29
CA ALA A 409 -13.89 11.67 0.47
C ALA A 409 -13.81 11.01 1.84
N LEU A 410 -12.64 10.57 2.23
CA LEU A 410 -12.39 9.96 3.53
C LEU A 410 -11.40 10.80 4.35
N PRO A 411 -11.61 10.94 5.66
CA PRO A 411 -10.75 11.75 6.50
C PRO A 411 -9.42 11.02 6.77
N TRP A 412 -8.34 11.76 6.68
CA TRP A 412 -7.00 11.37 7.13
C TRP A 412 -6.62 12.12 8.42
N GLN A 413 -5.55 11.74 9.09
CA GLN A 413 -5.10 12.36 10.34
C GLN A 413 -3.60 12.64 10.31
N LEU A 414 -3.18 13.84 10.73
CA LEU A 414 -1.81 14.11 11.07
C LEU A 414 -1.60 13.74 12.56
N ILE A 415 -0.61 12.90 12.82
CA ILE A 415 -0.31 12.37 14.14
C ILE A 415 1.04 12.90 14.56
N ALA A 416 1.03 13.93 15.40
CA ALA A 416 2.23 14.48 15.99
C ALA A 416 2.78 13.54 17.07
N ARG A 417 4.08 13.28 17.01
CA ARG A 417 4.85 12.49 17.97
C ARG A 417 6.18 13.19 18.29
N GLY A 418 7.13 12.46 18.87
CA GLY A 418 8.41 13.02 19.31
C GLY A 418 9.29 13.59 18.21
N SER A 419 9.17 13.11 16.96
CA SER A 419 10.07 13.55 15.89
C SER A 419 9.77 14.95 15.32
N THR A 420 8.67 15.59 15.69
CA THR A 420 8.32 16.98 15.35
C THR A 420 7.80 17.75 16.57
N ALA A 421 8.14 17.35 17.80
CA ALA A 421 7.73 18.08 18.97
C ALA A 421 8.21 19.56 18.86
N PRO A 422 7.41 20.53 19.33
CA PRO A 422 7.83 21.94 19.25
C PRO A 422 9.12 22.17 20.03
N ARG A 423 10.01 23.00 19.48
CA ARG A 423 11.20 23.46 20.20
C ARG A 423 10.76 24.20 21.46
N ARG A 424 11.22 23.74 22.63
CA ARG A 424 11.00 24.41 23.93
C ARG A 424 11.89 25.63 24.06
#